data_a37e90e9ea1ceed576d7b323f56cf64c
#
_entry.id   a37e90e9ea1ceed576d7b323f56cf64c
#
_cell.length_a   1.000
_cell.length_b   1.000
_cell.length_c   1.000
_cell.angle_alpha   90.00
_cell.angle_beta   90.00
_cell.angle_gamma   90.00
#
_symmetry.space_group_name_H-M   'P 1'
#
loop_
_entity.id
_entity.type
_entity.pdbx_description
1 polymer ?
#
loop_
_entity_poly.entity_id
_entity_poly.type
_entity_poly.pdbx_seq_one_letter_code
_entity_poly.pdbx_strand_id
1 'polypeptide(L)'
;SGQFSDGSYTLETYKAFTNSCYTALINNIYQSSDYLVCTEAGTDIWEEPKSGSSYQRYHSYNGMKTDDSYYYKVWQYSYLCINSCNIVIDGAENVTGDETEINECVAQARCLRAYYYMNLVEQFGNVDLQLKAADSENISFDAHRSTVPEIYAAIIEDLKFAVENLPVSFSDYYSRVTKKSAMGLLARAYINGAGYDLKDTDGVSFLEKAYDTATTMINNKAIYEWYMHPAFADVFNENNNRNNEEALFIAAGAERNSDAYTNGNYSQSEMFRHFLPSLGTYTDLGLVDKTSNFVYGRPNSNIFLPSKYLMDCFAADMNDSRFRYSFISAYSSYSIPAWGATYEYGGSACAKEITSTLATKFGIPASNIGKKVYPHFNLESNSTADANYCQLAIWNADGTAKTTQDKTDGNILHPAMPLDPAEAHQYAVYCSLKTLTEEEKAQYPGLVLNVFDLYDENGTARATYDKPSAASALWLSIYPALSKFNMPGNKFVGRDVQRKTVDVMIMRMAEVYLIAAEASVRLNKGDAAKYI
;
A
#
# COMPACT_ATOMS: atom_id res chain seq x y z
N SER A 1 -19.59 15.33 23.41
CA SER A 1 -20.87 16.05 23.52
C SER A 1 -20.66 17.30 24.38
N GLY A 2 -21.12 18.45 23.93
CA GLY A 2 -21.17 19.66 24.72
C GLY A 2 -19.97 20.57 24.74
N GLN A 3 -19.00 20.39 23.86
CA GLN A 3 -17.78 21.21 23.89
C GLN A 3 -17.86 22.53 23.12
N PHE A 4 -18.92 22.81 22.39
CA PHE A 4 -19.09 24.03 21.61
C PHE A 4 -20.33 24.87 22.02
N SER A 5 -20.88 24.65 23.20
CA SER A 5 -22.22 25.19 23.50
C SER A 5 -22.25 26.63 24.04
N ASP A 6 -21.18 27.22 24.61
CA ASP A 6 -21.30 28.51 25.30
C ASP A 6 -20.06 29.43 25.30
N GLY A 7 -19.20 29.41 24.29
CA GLY A 7 -18.05 30.31 24.29
C GLY A 7 -17.45 30.57 22.92
N SER A 8 -16.96 31.77 22.71
CA SER A 8 -16.08 32.09 21.60
C SER A 8 -14.77 31.33 21.77
N TYR A 9 -14.37 30.58 20.73
CA TYR A 9 -13.08 29.86 20.70
C TYR A 9 -12.00 30.73 20.13
N THR A 10 -10.80 30.57 20.66
CA THR A 10 -9.62 31.14 19.99
C THR A 10 -9.30 30.35 18.75
N LEU A 11 -8.77 31.00 17.74
CA LEU A 11 -8.33 30.37 16.50
C LEU A 11 -7.33 29.23 16.77
N GLU A 12 -6.42 29.35 17.73
CA GLU A 12 -5.49 28.32 18.14
C GLU A 12 -6.19 27.04 18.61
N THR A 13 -7.18 27.19 19.49
CA THR A 13 -7.99 26.08 19.96
C THR A 13 -8.74 25.42 18.80
N TYR A 14 -9.30 26.22 17.91
CA TYR A 14 -10.02 25.73 16.74
C TYR A 14 -9.13 24.94 15.76
N LYS A 15 -7.92 25.43 15.48
CA LYS A 15 -6.91 24.70 14.71
C LYS A 15 -6.55 23.34 15.35
N ALA A 16 -6.43 23.30 16.69
CA ALA A 16 -6.19 22.05 17.41
C ALA A 16 -7.37 21.05 17.25
N PHE A 17 -8.62 21.54 17.27
CA PHE A 17 -9.79 20.69 17.00
C PHE A 17 -9.82 20.14 15.58
N THR A 18 -9.38 20.92 14.59
CA THR A 18 -9.32 20.47 13.19
C THR A 18 -8.46 19.21 13.03
N ASN A 19 -7.47 19.00 13.90
CA ASN A 19 -6.67 17.78 13.90
C ASN A 19 -7.50 16.51 14.19
N SER A 20 -8.63 16.63 14.89
CA SER A 20 -9.51 15.50 15.17
C SER A 20 -10.11 14.87 13.91
N CYS A 21 -10.24 15.63 12.82
CA CYS A 21 -10.74 15.16 11.54
C CYS A 21 -9.80 14.13 10.87
N TYR A 22 -8.52 14.11 11.25
CA TYR A 22 -7.50 13.21 10.71
C TYR A 22 -7.30 11.92 11.53
N THR A 23 -7.84 11.86 12.74
CA THR A 23 -7.44 10.88 13.78
C THR A 23 -7.61 9.44 13.31
N ALA A 24 -8.69 9.13 12.58
CA ALA A 24 -8.94 7.75 12.16
C ALA A 24 -8.14 7.32 10.93
N LEU A 25 -7.48 8.20 10.20
CA LEU A 25 -6.75 7.81 8.98
C LEU A 25 -5.71 6.74 9.30
N ILE A 26 -4.59 7.13 9.88
CA ILE A 26 -3.49 6.19 10.16
C ILE A 26 -3.80 5.28 11.36
N ASN A 27 -4.56 5.76 12.34
CA ASN A 27 -4.80 5.01 13.58
C ASN A 27 -5.84 3.89 13.44
N ASN A 28 -6.71 3.96 12.44
CA ASN A 28 -7.82 3.01 12.28
C ASN A 28 -7.97 2.50 10.85
N ILE A 29 -8.13 3.40 9.86
CA ILE A 29 -8.40 3.00 8.47
C ILE A 29 -7.17 2.34 7.86
N TYR A 30 -5.99 2.97 7.93
CA TYR A 30 -4.76 2.46 7.30
C TYR A 30 -3.83 1.71 8.27
N GLN A 31 -4.25 1.45 9.50
CA GLN A 31 -3.44 0.75 10.49
C GLN A 31 -3.35 -0.75 10.22
N SER A 32 -4.47 -1.38 9.94
CA SER A 32 -4.62 -2.83 9.86
C SER A 32 -5.09 -3.31 8.48
N SER A 33 -5.38 -4.60 8.38
CA SER A 33 -5.93 -5.22 7.17
C SER A 33 -7.37 -4.85 6.87
N ASP A 34 -8.12 -4.28 7.80
CA ASP A 34 -9.58 -4.17 7.68
C ASP A 34 -10.01 -3.42 6.42
N TYR A 35 -9.51 -2.19 6.24
CA TYR A 35 -9.80 -1.39 5.06
C TYR A 35 -9.24 -2.04 3.78
N LEU A 36 -7.99 -2.53 3.84
CA LEU A 36 -7.34 -3.17 2.71
C LEU A 36 -8.11 -4.40 2.22
N VAL A 37 -8.65 -5.22 3.13
CA VAL A 37 -9.49 -6.36 2.76
C VAL A 37 -10.78 -5.90 2.08
N CYS A 38 -11.39 -4.81 2.56
CA CYS A 38 -12.62 -4.28 1.95
C CYS A 38 -12.41 -3.67 0.56
N THR A 39 -11.18 -3.22 0.23
CA THR A 39 -10.88 -2.55 -1.05
C THR A 39 -10.17 -3.43 -2.06
N GLU A 40 -9.36 -4.38 -1.61
CA GLU A 40 -8.48 -5.16 -2.48
C GLU A 40 -8.93 -6.61 -2.69
N ALA A 41 -9.58 -7.23 -1.66
CA ALA A 41 -10.02 -8.60 -1.80
C ALA A 41 -11.18 -8.72 -2.81
N GLY A 42 -11.13 -9.74 -3.66
CA GLY A 42 -12.15 -9.97 -4.70
C GLY A 42 -12.02 -9.08 -5.93
N THR A 43 -10.93 -8.30 -6.04
CA THR A 43 -10.60 -7.58 -7.28
C THR A 43 -9.96 -8.53 -8.30
N ASP A 44 -9.83 -8.09 -9.54
CA ASP A 44 -9.23 -8.87 -10.62
C ASP A 44 -7.71 -9.01 -10.52
N ILE A 45 -7.05 -8.26 -9.63
CA ILE A 45 -5.58 -8.27 -9.46
C ILE A 45 -5.10 -9.10 -8.25
N TRP A 46 -6.00 -9.48 -7.33
CA TRP A 46 -5.64 -10.23 -6.13
C TRP A 46 -6.48 -11.48 -5.94
N GLU A 47 -5.82 -12.55 -5.53
CA GLU A 47 -6.45 -13.80 -5.11
C GLU A 47 -6.09 -14.14 -3.66
N GLU A 48 -6.88 -15.03 -3.05
CA GLU A 48 -6.58 -15.59 -1.76
C GLU A 48 -5.53 -16.69 -1.90
N PRO A 49 -4.41 -16.64 -1.15
CA PRO A 49 -3.59 -17.82 -0.95
C PRO A 49 -4.43 -18.87 -0.23
N LYS A 50 -4.62 -20.05 -0.85
CA LYS A 50 -5.50 -21.11 -0.33
C LYS A 50 -5.04 -21.65 1.02
N SER A 51 -5.29 -20.89 2.06
CA SER A 51 -4.96 -21.25 3.44
C SER A 51 -6.17 -21.57 4.31
N GLY A 52 -7.40 -21.48 3.78
CA GLY A 52 -8.63 -21.59 4.56
C GLY A 52 -8.78 -20.42 5.53
N SER A 53 -8.35 -19.24 5.14
CA SER A 53 -8.34 -18.06 5.98
C SER A 53 -9.74 -17.50 6.21
N SER A 54 -9.88 -16.69 7.24
CA SER A 54 -11.09 -15.90 7.49
C SER A 54 -11.39 -14.86 6.41
N TYR A 55 -10.45 -14.65 5.47
CA TYR A 55 -10.57 -13.69 4.37
C TYR A 55 -11.22 -14.25 3.11
N GLN A 56 -11.38 -15.57 3.02
CA GLN A 56 -11.91 -16.25 1.83
C GLN A 56 -13.22 -15.66 1.32
N ARG A 57 -14.13 -15.32 2.22
CA ARG A 57 -15.43 -14.76 1.85
C ARG A 57 -15.34 -13.42 1.13
N TYR A 58 -14.32 -12.61 1.41
CA TYR A 58 -14.10 -11.31 0.74
C TYR A 58 -13.53 -11.49 -0.65
N HIS A 59 -12.64 -12.47 -0.85
CA HIS A 59 -12.11 -12.79 -2.17
C HIS A 59 -13.16 -13.46 -3.08
N SER A 60 -14.02 -14.29 -2.52
CA SER A 60 -15.01 -15.06 -3.30
C SER A 60 -16.41 -14.46 -3.33
N TYR A 61 -16.66 -13.40 -2.55
CA TYR A 61 -18.00 -12.83 -2.28
C TYR A 61 -19.03 -13.86 -1.80
N ASN A 62 -18.56 -14.98 -1.23
CA ASN A 62 -19.40 -16.06 -0.73
C ASN A 62 -19.36 -16.13 0.79
N GLY A 63 -20.55 -16.17 1.41
CA GLY A 63 -20.67 -16.22 2.86
C GLY A 63 -20.45 -14.89 3.57
N MET A 64 -20.60 -13.77 2.87
CA MET A 64 -20.59 -12.42 3.43
C MET A 64 -21.71 -12.27 4.45
N LYS A 65 -21.42 -11.56 5.55
CA LYS A 65 -22.37 -11.33 6.63
C LYS A 65 -22.58 -9.85 6.87
N THR A 66 -23.76 -9.47 7.27
CA THR A 66 -24.12 -8.07 7.57
C THR A 66 -23.44 -7.52 8.83
N ASP A 67 -23.01 -8.40 9.73
CA ASP A 67 -22.31 -8.09 10.99
C ASP A 67 -20.79 -8.32 10.89
N ASP A 68 -20.25 -8.33 9.68
CA ASP A 68 -18.83 -8.59 9.43
C ASP A 68 -17.95 -7.48 10.00
N SER A 69 -16.99 -7.84 10.83
CA SER A 69 -16.18 -6.91 11.61
C SER A 69 -15.33 -5.96 10.76
N TYR A 70 -14.92 -6.36 9.55
CA TYR A 70 -14.09 -5.52 8.67
C TYR A 70 -14.89 -4.34 8.12
N TYR A 71 -16.05 -4.61 7.54
CA TYR A 71 -16.96 -3.56 7.06
C TYR A 71 -17.49 -2.69 8.19
N TYR A 72 -17.81 -3.30 9.36
CA TYR A 72 -18.25 -2.56 10.51
C TYR A 72 -17.24 -1.49 10.95
N LYS A 73 -15.95 -1.83 10.97
CA LYS A 73 -14.91 -0.86 11.35
C LYS A 73 -14.77 0.28 10.34
N VAL A 74 -14.80 -0.03 9.04
CA VAL A 74 -14.77 1.02 8.00
C VAL A 74 -15.94 1.99 8.16
N TRP A 75 -17.15 1.46 8.38
CA TRP A 75 -18.35 2.22 8.65
C TRP A 75 -18.18 3.09 9.90
N GLN A 76 -17.85 2.48 11.02
CA GLN A 76 -17.73 3.13 12.32
C GLN A 76 -16.73 4.28 12.31
N TYR A 77 -15.53 4.04 11.79
CA TYR A 77 -14.48 5.06 11.79
C TYR A 77 -14.76 6.18 10.79
N SER A 78 -15.39 5.90 9.67
CA SER A 78 -15.79 6.93 8.73
C SER A 78 -16.82 7.89 9.38
N TYR A 79 -17.88 7.37 10.01
CA TYR A 79 -18.86 8.22 10.68
C TYR A 79 -18.31 8.95 11.90
N LEU A 80 -17.39 8.34 12.65
CA LEU A 80 -16.70 9.02 13.76
C LEU A 80 -15.99 10.29 13.24
N CYS A 81 -15.26 10.16 12.14
CA CYS A 81 -14.54 11.29 11.56
C CYS A 81 -15.44 12.28 10.85
N ILE A 82 -16.53 11.82 10.22
CA ILE A 82 -17.56 12.72 9.65
C ILE A 82 -18.14 13.60 10.76
N ASN A 83 -18.46 13.04 11.91
CA ASN A 83 -18.94 13.85 13.03
C ASN A 83 -17.90 14.86 13.53
N SER A 84 -16.62 14.47 13.60
CA SER A 84 -15.53 15.40 13.92
C SER A 84 -15.43 16.55 12.91
N CYS A 85 -15.58 16.24 11.61
CA CYS A 85 -15.62 17.26 10.56
C CYS A 85 -16.83 18.18 10.71
N ASN A 86 -18.01 17.63 11.00
CA ASN A 86 -19.22 18.42 11.22
C ASN A 86 -19.07 19.39 12.41
N ILE A 87 -18.45 18.93 13.51
CA ILE A 87 -18.16 19.78 14.67
C ILE A 87 -17.27 20.96 14.28
N VAL A 88 -16.24 20.74 13.47
CA VAL A 88 -15.37 21.82 12.97
C VAL A 88 -16.16 22.78 12.07
N ILE A 89 -16.94 22.27 11.14
CA ILE A 89 -17.71 23.08 10.20
C ILE A 89 -18.77 23.93 10.92
N ASP A 90 -19.57 23.32 11.78
CA ASP A 90 -20.63 24.01 12.53
C ASP A 90 -20.06 24.99 13.57
N GLY A 91 -18.87 24.68 14.13
CA GLY A 91 -18.22 25.53 15.13
C GLY A 91 -17.59 26.81 14.59
N ALA A 92 -17.42 26.96 13.28
CA ALA A 92 -16.70 28.06 12.65
C ALA A 92 -17.27 29.45 13.00
N GLU A 93 -18.59 29.56 13.11
CA GLU A 93 -19.28 30.83 13.45
C GLU A 93 -18.97 31.35 14.88
N ASN A 94 -18.49 30.45 15.76
CA ASN A 94 -18.15 30.76 17.14
C ASN A 94 -16.66 31.07 17.36
N VAL A 95 -15.88 31.15 16.27
CA VAL A 95 -14.43 31.37 16.33
C VAL A 95 -14.12 32.85 16.08
N THR A 96 -13.30 33.42 16.95
CA THR A 96 -12.76 34.78 16.75
C THR A 96 -11.34 34.69 16.24
N GLY A 97 -11.06 35.29 15.08
CA GLY A 97 -9.74 35.28 14.47
C GLY A 97 -9.73 35.72 13.01
N ASP A 98 -8.66 35.41 12.31
CA ASP A 98 -8.54 35.67 10.87
C ASP A 98 -9.51 34.78 10.10
N GLU A 99 -10.33 35.38 9.25
CA GLU A 99 -11.37 34.68 8.48
C GLU A 99 -10.76 33.69 7.48
N THR A 100 -9.60 34.02 6.90
CA THR A 100 -8.91 33.12 5.98
C THR A 100 -8.47 31.85 6.69
N GLU A 101 -7.86 31.96 7.87
CA GLU A 101 -7.42 30.82 8.66
C GLU A 101 -8.59 29.98 9.20
N ILE A 102 -9.72 30.62 9.53
CA ILE A 102 -10.95 29.90 9.89
C ILE A 102 -11.47 29.09 8.69
N ASN A 103 -11.52 29.71 7.50
CA ASN A 103 -11.95 29.04 6.26
C ASN A 103 -11.01 27.90 5.87
N GLU A 104 -9.71 28.03 6.12
CA GLU A 104 -8.76 26.91 5.92
C GLU A 104 -9.07 25.71 6.82
N CYS A 105 -9.47 25.93 8.07
CA CYS A 105 -9.90 24.85 8.96
C CYS A 105 -11.19 24.19 8.47
N VAL A 106 -12.20 24.99 8.08
CA VAL A 106 -13.44 24.49 7.47
C VAL A 106 -13.16 23.70 6.19
N ALA A 107 -12.25 24.20 5.35
CA ALA A 107 -11.88 23.55 4.09
C ALA A 107 -11.18 22.21 4.31
N GLN A 108 -10.31 22.09 5.33
CA GLN A 108 -9.76 20.80 5.75
C GLN A 108 -10.85 19.82 6.17
N ALA A 109 -11.76 20.27 7.03
CA ALA A 109 -12.86 19.43 7.52
C ALA A 109 -13.79 18.97 6.37
N ARG A 110 -14.16 19.88 5.45
CA ARG A 110 -14.97 19.54 4.26
C ARG A 110 -14.24 18.56 3.35
N CYS A 111 -12.97 18.78 3.06
CA CYS A 111 -12.15 17.88 2.24
C CYS A 111 -12.14 16.44 2.81
N LEU A 112 -11.92 16.32 4.12
CA LEU A 112 -11.90 15.03 4.80
C LEU A 112 -13.28 14.40 4.90
N ARG A 113 -14.34 15.19 5.16
CA ARG A 113 -15.72 14.70 5.16
C ARG A 113 -16.11 14.10 3.82
N ALA A 114 -15.76 14.79 2.73
CA ALA A 114 -15.96 14.28 1.37
C ALA A 114 -15.21 12.96 1.16
N TYR A 115 -13.95 12.86 1.59
CA TYR A 115 -13.17 11.62 1.50
C TYR A 115 -13.81 10.46 2.26
N TYR A 116 -14.30 10.68 3.47
CA TYR A 116 -14.98 9.63 4.24
C TYR A 116 -16.30 9.21 3.60
N TYR A 117 -17.06 10.14 3.05
CA TYR A 117 -18.29 9.80 2.30
C TYR A 117 -18.01 9.08 0.98
N MET A 118 -16.88 9.38 0.30
CA MET A 118 -16.46 8.60 -0.87
C MET A 118 -16.23 7.14 -0.48
N ASN A 119 -15.51 6.87 0.60
CA ASN A 119 -15.30 5.50 1.09
C ASN A 119 -16.62 4.80 1.44
N LEU A 120 -17.55 5.52 2.04
CA LEU A 120 -18.86 4.96 2.44
C LEU A 120 -19.73 4.66 1.21
N VAL A 121 -19.88 5.60 0.27
CA VAL A 121 -20.76 5.42 -0.88
C VAL A 121 -20.24 4.35 -1.84
N GLU A 122 -18.92 4.25 -1.99
CA GLU A 122 -18.30 3.25 -2.86
C GLU A 122 -18.44 1.82 -2.33
N GLN A 123 -18.41 1.64 -1.01
CA GLN A 123 -18.51 0.31 -0.39
C GLN A 123 -19.94 -0.09 -0.02
N PHE A 124 -20.81 0.86 0.33
CA PHE A 124 -22.14 0.57 0.89
C PHE A 124 -23.30 1.13 0.05
N GLY A 125 -23.01 1.90 -0.99
CA GLY A 125 -24.04 2.55 -1.80
C GLY A 125 -24.80 3.63 -1.04
N ASN A 126 -26.10 3.50 -0.92
CA ASN A 126 -26.94 4.42 -0.16
C ASN A 126 -26.62 4.38 1.33
N VAL A 127 -26.14 5.48 1.88
CA VAL A 127 -25.77 5.65 3.29
C VAL A 127 -26.46 6.88 3.88
N ASP A 128 -26.46 7.01 5.19
CA ASP A 128 -27.02 8.19 5.86
C ASP A 128 -26.10 9.40 5.68
N LEU A 129 -26.63 10.50 5.15
CA LEU A 129 -25.91 11.75 4.90
C LEU A 129 -26.06 12.70 6.08
N GLN A 130 -25.08 12.70 6.97
CA GLN A 130 -25.04 13.55 8.16
C GLN A 130 -24.12 14.74 7.92
N LEU A 131 -24.67 15.92 7.70
CA LEU A 131 -23.92 17.15 7.41
C LEU A 131 -23.88 18.13 8.59
N LYS A 132 -24.41 17.73 9.74
CA LYS A 132 -24.42 18.49 11.00
C LYS A 132 -23.80 17.68 12.13
N ALA A 133 -23.18 18.36 13.07
CA ALA A 133 -22.65 17.73 14.27
C ALA A 133 -23.80 17.04 15.07
N ALA A 134 -23.52 15.84 15.56
CA ALA A 134 -24.47 15.11 16.36
C ALA A 134 -24.60 15.78 17.76
N ASP A 135 -25.80 16.12 18.14
CA ASP A 135 -26.17 16.61 19.45
C ASP A 135 -27.45 15.91 19.98
N SER A 136 -27.88 16.26 21.17
CA SER A 136 -29.05 15.63 21.80
C SER A 136 -30.38 15.91 21.08
N GLU A 137 -30.44 16.91 20.21
CA GLU A 137 -31.63 17.32 19.50
C GLU A 137 -31.73 16.68 18.11
N ASN A 138 -30.60 16.36 17.49
CA ASN A 138 -30.55 15.82 16.10
C ASN A 138 -30.22 14.34 16.01
N ILE A 139 -30.00 13.63 17.12
CA ILE A 139 -29.83 12.17 17.10
C ILE A 139 -31.18 11.53 16.77
N SER A 140 -31.24 10.90 15.59
CA SER A 140 -32.34 10.04 15.18
C SER A 140 -31.91 8.58 15.18
N PHE A 141 -32.78 7.71 15.72
CA PHE A 141 -32.62 6.26 15.64
C PHE A 141 -33.35 5.66 14.43
N ASP A 142 -34.01 6.49 13.64
CA ASP A 142 -34.67 6.07 12.41
C ASP A 142 -33.62 5.91 11.32
N ALA A 143 -33.51 4.71 10.79
CA ALA A 143 -32.58 4.41 9.70
C ALA A 143 -33.02 5.17 8.44
N HIS A 144 -32.27 6.19 8.07
CA HIS A 144 -32.42 6.91 6.81
C HIS A 144 -31.23 6.63 5.90
N ARG A 145 -31.49 6.45 4.61
CA ARG A 145 -30.46 6.29 3.59
C ARG A 145 -30.65 7.34 2.53
N SER A 146 -29.69 8.22 2.40
CA SER A 146 -29.61 9.14 1.28
C SER A 146 -29.23 8.38 0.01
N THR A 147 -29.68 8.87 -1.12
CA THR A 147 -29.37 8.26 -2.41
C THR A 147 -27.93 8.56 -2.83
N VAL A 148 -27.35 7.70 -3.68
CA VAL A 148 -26.01 7.93 -4.24
C VAL A 148 -25.86 9.31 -4.86
N PRO A 149 -26.84 9.84 -5.67
CA PRO A 149 -26.75 11.20 -6.19
C PRO A 149 -26.68 12.30 -5.12
N GLU A 150 -27.47 12.18 -4.04
CA GLU A 150 -27.44 13.15 -2.93
C GLU A 150 -26.09 13.15 -2.22
N ILE A 151 -25.52 11.97 -2.02
CA ILE A 151 -24.22 11.82 -1.36
C ILE A 151 -23.12 12.43 -2.23
N TYR A 152 -23.09 12.13 -3.55
CA TYR A 152 -22.11 12.72 -4.47
C TYR A 152 -22.28 14.23 -4.60
N ALA A 153 -23.52 14.77 -4.57
CA ALA A 153 -23.74 16.21 -4.56
C ALA A 153 -23.06 16.89 -3.36
N ALA A 154 -23.19 16.30 -2.16
CA ALA A 154 -22.52 16.80 -0.96
C ALA A 154 -21.00 16.67 -1.03
N ILE A 155 -20.46 15.53 -1.55
CA ILE A 155 -19.04 15.33 -1.77
C ILE A 155 -18.47 16.41 -2.69
N ILE A 156 -19.12 16.67 -3.82
CA ILE A 156 -18.66 17.66 -4.80
C ILE A 156 -18.70 19.07 -4.23
N GLU A 157 -19.75 19.44 -3.50
CA GLU A 157 -19.86 20.74 -2.85
C GLU A 157 -18.71 20.95 -1.84
N ASP A 158 -18.45 19.95 -1.00
CA ASP A 158 -17.38 19.99 -0.01
C ASP A 158 -16.01 20.13 -0.67
N LEU A 159 -15.74 19.37 -1.74
CA LEU A 159 -14.45 19.43 -2.42
C LEU A 159 -14.25 20.72 -3.22
N LYS A 160 -15.30 21.29 -3.82
CA LYS A 160 -15.21 22.61 -4.47
C LYS A 160 -14.84 23.69 -3.46
N PHE A 161 -15.51 23.73 -2.31
CA PHE A 161 -15.17 24.66 -1.25
C PHE A 161 -13.72 24.47 -0.79
N ALA A 162 -13.26 23.23 -0.65
CA ALA A 162 -11.89 22.92 -0.24
C ALA A 162 -10.86 23.37 -1.28
N VAL A 163 -11.11 23.19 -2.59
CA VAL A 163 -10.21 23.68 -3.66
C VAL A 163 -10.07 25.20 -3.61
N GLU A 164 -11.14 25.93 -3.31
CA GLU A 164 -11.11 27.40 -3.23
C GLU A 164 -10.37 27.92 -2.02
N ASN A 165 -10.53 27.28 -0.85
CA ASN A 165 -10.11 27.83 0.44
C ASN A 165 -8.85 27.18 1.03
N LEU A 166 -8.38 26.02 0.54
CA LEU A 166 -7.15 25.42 1.03
C LEU A 166 -5.91 26.11 0.44
N PRO A 167 -4.86 26.32 1.26
CA PRO A 167 -3.57 26.79 0.78
C PRO A 167 -2.84 25.66 0.01
N VAL A 168 -1.77 26.04 -0.67
CA VAL A 168 -0.90 25.08 -1.38
C VAL A 168 -0.03 24.25 -0.43
N SER A 169 0.27 24.80 0.76
CA SER A 169 1.03 24.12 1.82
C SER A 169 0.70 24.69 3.19
N PHE A 170 0.98 23.90 4.23
CA PHE A 170 0.95 24.35 5.63
C PHE A 170 2.36 24.32 6.21
N SER A 171 2.66 25.24 7.13
CA SER A 171 3.98 25.34 7.75
C SER A 171 4.17 24.38 8.94
N ASP A 172 3.07 23.88 9.54
CA ASP A 172 3.09 23.05 10.73
C ASP A 172 3.17 21.56 10.42
N TYR A 173 2.28 21.04 9.55
CA TYR A 173 2.21 19.61 9.23
C TYR A 173 2.07 19.39 7.72
N TYR A 174 3.03 18.70 7.12
CA TYR A 174 3.02 18.34 5.70
C TYR A 174 1.86 17.40 5.31
N SER A 175 1.28 16.70 6.28
CA SER A 175 0.20 15.73 6.05
C SER A 175 -1.20 16.34 6.04
N ARG A 176 -1.33 17.65 6.24
CA ARG A 176 -2.61 18.32 6.07
C ARG A 176 -3.06 18.26 4.62
N VAL A 177 -4.36 18.11 4.42
CA VAL A 177 -4.94 18.25 3.06
C VAL A 177 -4.75 19.68 2.57
N THR A 178 -4.31 19.81 1.33
CA THR A 178 -3.99 21.07 0.67
C THR A 178 -4.81 21.24 -0.60
N LYS A 179 -4.63 22.35 -1.30
CA LYS A 179 -5.30 22.61 -2.57
C LYS A 179 -5.11 21.45 -3.57
N LYS A 180 -3.93 20.86 -3.68
CA LYS A 180 -3.67 19.70 -4.54
C LYS A 180 -4.42 18.44 -4.07
N SER A 181 -4.56 18.25 -2.75
CA SER A 181 -5.34 17.13 -2.19
C SER A 181 -6.80 17.23 -2.60
N ALA A 182 -7.40 18.40 -2.39
CA ALA A 182 -8.80 18.65 -2.72
C ALA A 182 -9.08 18.51 -4.23
N MET A 183 -8.18 19.05 -5.07
CA MET A 183 -8.33 18.96 -6.53
C MET A 183 -8.20 17.53 -7.04
N GLY A 184 -7.26 16.75 -6.51
CA GLY A 184 -7.13 15.34 -6.83
C GLY A 184 -8.35 14.52 -6.39
N LEU A 185 -8.83 14.72 -5.15
CA LEU A 185 -10.04 14.07 -4.66
C LEU A 185 -11.30 14.49 -5.44
N LEU A 186 -11.38 15.72 -5.90
CA LEU A 186 -12.48 16.19 -6.77
C LEU A 186 -12.47 15.44 -8.12
N ALA A 187 -11.30 15.26 -8.72
CA ALA A 187 -11.19 14.46 -9.94
C ALA A 187 -11.62 13.00 -9.72
N ARG A 188 -11.18 12.39 -8.59
CA ARG A 188 -11.60 11.03 -8.19
C ARG A 188 -13.11 10.93 -7.96
N ALA A 189 -13.71 11.90 -7.25
CA ALA A 189 -15.15 11.92 -7.01
C ALA A 189 -15.94 11.98 -8.31
N TYR A 190 -15.52 12.80 -9.27
CA TYR A 190 -16.18 12.89 -10.55
C TYR A 190 -16.05 11.60 -11.38
N ILE A 191 -14.86 10.99 -11.47
CA ILE A 191 -14.70 9.76 -12.27
C ILE A 191 -15.47 8.59 -11.67
N ASN A 192 -15.48 8.45 -10.33
CA ASN A 192 -16.22 7.41 -9.64
C ASN A 192 -17.74 7.62 -9.77
N GLY A 193 -18.22 8.84 -9.55
CA GLY A 193 -19.63 9.20 -9.73
C GLY A 193 -20.11 9.12 -11.19
N ALA A 194 -19.22 9.19 -12.17
CA ALA A 194 -19.56 9.04 -13.60
C ALA A 194 -20.12 7.65 -13.94
N GLY A 195 -19.89 6.65 -13.11
CA GLY A 195 -20.50 5.32 -13.22
C GLY A 195 -22.02 5.31 -12.98
N TYR A 196 -22.54 6.35 -12.35
CA TYR A 196 -23.97 6.53 -12.06
C TYR A 196 -24.67 7.54 -12.96
N ASP A 197 -24.05 7.96 -14.07
CA ASP A 197 -24.58 8.95 -15.03
C ASP A 197 -24.94 10.30 -14.39
N LEU A 198 -24.21 10.70 -13.33
CA LEU A 198 -24.48 11.93 -12.59
C LEU A 198 -24.08 13.18 -13.39
N LYS A 199 -24.75 14.29 -13.07
CA LYS A 199 -24.43 15.64 -13.55
C LYS A 199 -24.19 16.57 -12.37
N ASP A 200 -23.29 17.52 -12.57
CA ASP A 200 -23.05 18.60 -11.61
C ASP A 200 -24.17 19.65 -11.68
N THR A 201 -24.17 20.59 -10.77
CA THR A 201 -25.19 21.66 -10.64
C THR A 201 -25.31 22.53 -11.90
N ASP A 202 -24.27 22.60 -12.74
CA ASP A 202 -24.29 23.30 -14.04
C ASP A 202 -24.81 22.44 -15.21
N GLY A 203 -25.24 21.20 -14.91
CA GLY A 203 -25.77 20.27 -15.92
C GLY A 203 -24.72 19.49 -16.71
N VAL A 204 -23.42 19.74 -16.47
CA VAL A 204 -22.31 19.01 -17.11
C VAL A 204 -22.16 17.64 -16.49
N SER A 205 -21.90 16.61 -17.30
CA SER A 205 -21.72 15.24 -16.82
C SER A 205 -20.49 15.12 -15.92
N PHE A 206 -20.56 14.22 -14.92
CA PHE A 206 -19.41 13.93 -14.08
C PHE A 206 -18.21 13.42 -14.86
N LEU A 207 -18.45 12.72 -15.96
CA LEU A 207 -17.35 12.25 -16.80
C LEU A 207 -16.59 13.41 -17.47
N GLU A 208 -17.30 14.42 -17.99
CA GLU A 208 -16.68 15.63 -18.52
C GLU A 208 -15.97 16.42 -17.42
N LYS A 209 -16.60 16.54 -16.24
CA LYS A 209 -15.98 17.17 -15.06
C LYS A 209 -14.72 16.47 -14.61
N ALA A 210 -14.68 15.13 -14.64
CA ALA A 210 -13.49 14.35 -14.33
C ALA A 210 -12.32 14.69 -15.26
N TYR A 211 -12.60 14.72 -16.58
CA TYR A 211 -11.61 15.10 -17.58
C TYR A 211 -11.11 16.53 -17.35
N ASP A 212 -12.02 17.48 -17.22
CA ASP A 212 -11.68 18.90 -17.08
C ASP A 212 -10.92 19.17 -15.78
N THR A 213 -11.32 18.54 -14.66
CA THR A 213 -10.66 18.70 -13.37
C THR A 213 -9.23 18.13 -13.40
N ALA A 214 -9.09 16.90 -13.91
CA ALA A 214 -7.79 16.25 -14.00
C ALA A 214 -6.83 17.01 -14.94
N THR A 215 -7.29 17.39 -16.14
CA THR A 215 -6.45 18.13 -17.10
C THR A 215 -6.15 19.55 -16.63
N THR A 216 -7.06 20.21 -15.92
CA THR A 216 -6.79 21.50 -15.27
C THR A 216 -5.67 21.37 -14.26
N MET A 217 -5.71 20.35 -13.41
CA MET A 217 -4.63 20.12 -12.44
C MET A 217 -3.29 19.82 -13.11
N ILE A 218 -3.28 18.95 -14.13
CA ILE A 218 -2.07 18.58 -14.88
C ILE A 218 -1.43 19.82 -15.53
N ASN A 219 -2.25 20.65 -16.19
CA ASN A 219 -1.76 21.81 -16.94
C ASN A 219 -1.37 23.01 -16.07
N ASN A 220 -1.75 23.03 -14.80
CA ASN A 220 -1.50 24.14 -13.88
C ASN A 220 -0.62 23.75 -12.70
N LYS A 221 0.51 23.10 -13.00
CA LYS A 221 1.47 22.65 -11.98
C LYS A 221 1.86 23.74 -10.96
N ALA A 222 2.08 24.95 -11.41
CA ALA A 222 2.48 26.06 -10.53
C ALA A 222 1.38 26.49 -9.55
N ILE A 223 0.08 26.25 -9.87
CA ILE A 223 -1.05 26.60 -9.00
C ILE A 223 -1.24 25.54 -7.91
N TYR A 224 -1.04 24.27 -8.25
CA TYR A 224 -1.29 23.14 -7.34
C TYR A 224 -0.03 22.60 -6.68
N GLU A 225 1.17 23.02 -7.14
CA GLU A 225 2.47 22.59 -6.63
C GLU A 225 2.62 21.05 -6.54
N TRP A 226 2.10 20.34 -7.56
CA TRP A 226 2.23 18.90 -7.62
C TRP A 226 3.59 18.49 -8.22
N TYR A 227 4.02 17.27 -7.89
CA TYR A 227 5.24 16.67 -8.40
C TYR A 227 5.00 15.24 -8.89
N MET A 228 5.82 14.78 -9.83
CA MET A 228 5.94 13.38 -10.22
C MET A 228 7.41 12.99 -10.23
N HIS A 229 7.73 11.86 -9.62
CA HIS A 229 9.06 11.29 -9.70
C HIS A 229 9.37 10.87 -11.14
N PRO A 230 10.59 11.13 -11.64
CA PRO A 230 10.97 10.78 -13.00
C PRO A 230 11.10 9.26 -13.23
N ALA A 231 11.32 8.50 -12.15
CA ALA A 231 11.43 7.05 -12.21
C ALA A 231 10.50 6.40 -11.18
N PHE A 232 9.86 5.30 -11.56
CA PHE A 232 8.96 4.56 -10.66
C PHE A 232 9.70 4.03 -9.42
N ALA A 233 10.98 3.69 -9.55
CA ALA A 233 11.82 3.29 -8.42
C ALA A 233 11.85 4.32 -7.27
N ASP A 234 11.74 5.60 -7.58
CA ASP A 234 11.81 6.68 -6.58
C ASP A 234 10.50 6.87 -5.82
N VAL A 235 9.36 6.51 -6.44
CA VAL A 235 8.02 6.74 -5.84
C VAL A 235 7.89 6.00 -4.51
N PHE A 236 8.33 4.74 -4.45
CA PHE A 236 8.22 3.89 -3.26
C PHE A 236 9.58 3.63 -2.60
N ASN A 237 10.60 4.41 -2.94
CA ASN A 237 11.87 4.35 -2.25
C ASN A 237 11.68 4.76 -0.78
N GLU A 238 12.28 4.02 0.13
CA GLU A 238 12.18 4.26 1.57
C GLU A 238 12.61 5.68 1.97
N ASN A 239 13.62 6.23 1.30
CA ASN A 239 14.11 7.58 1.56
C ASN A 239 13.11 8.67 1.19
N ASN A 240 12.20 8.39 0.27
CA ASN A 240 11.15 9.31 -0.20
C ASN A 240 9.80 9.08 0.49
N ASN A 241 9.69 8.14 1.44
CA ASN A 241 8.41 7.82 2.05
C ASN A 241 7.80 9.00 2.83
N ARG A 242 8.61 9.63 3.71
CA ARG A 242 8.15 10.76 4.50
C ARG A 242 7.92 11.98 3.62
N ASN A 243 6.71 12.54 3.70
CA ASN A 243 6.33 13.70 2.88
C ASN A 243 6.66 13.51 1.40
N ASN A 244 6.27 12.36 0.86
CA ASN A 244 6.55 12.05 -0.54
C ASN A 244 6.00 13.14 -1.47
N GLU A 245 6.86 13.72 -2.29
CA GLU A 245 6.52 14.87 -3.13
C GLU A 245 5.44 14.57 -4.17
N GLU A 246 5.35 13.30 -4.64
CA GLU A 246 4.30 12.88 -5.58
C GLU A 246 2.94 12.69 -4.90
N ALA A 247 2.91 12.55 -3.58
CA ALA A 247 1.66 12.38 -2.85
C ALA A 247 0.80 13.65 -2.90
N LEU A 248 -0.46 13.46 -3.16
CA LEU A 248 -1.50 14.48 -3.07
C LEU A 248 -2.20 14.44 -1.72
N PHE A 249 -2.30 13.25 -1.12
CA PHE A 249 -2.92 13.05 0.17
C PHE A 249 -2.21 11.91 0.92
N ILE A 250 -1.85 12.15 2.17
CA ILE A 250 -1.05 11.26 3.02
C ILE A 250 -1.77 11.01 4.35
N ALA A 251 -1.84 9.74 4.77
CA ALA A 251 -2.04 9.40 6.17
C ALA A 251 -0.65 9.26 6.83
N ALA A 252 -0.26 10.23 7.64
CA ALA A 252 1.07 10.28 8.23
C ALA A 252 1.23 9.29 9.37
N GLY A 253 2.29 8.49 9.32
CA GLY A 253 2.74 7.68 10.45
C GLY A 253 3.46 8.50 11.52
N ALA A 254 3.72 7.89 12.70
CA ALA A 254 4.51 8.54 13.74
C ALA A 254 5.93 8.85 13.25
N GLU A 255 6.53 9.91 13.77
CA GLU A 255 7.89 10.30 13.37
C GLU A 255 8.94 9.26 13.78
N ARG A 256 8.73 8.60 14.93
CA ARG A 256 9.64 7.61 15.47
C ARG A 256 8.90 6.39 15.99
N ASN A 257 9.51 5.22 15.89
CA ASN A 257 8.96 3.99 16.46
C ASN A 257 8.69 4.08 17.96
N SER A 258 9.58 4.76 18.72
CA SER A 258 9.41 5.01 20.15
C SER A 258 8.12 5.76 20.46
N ASP A 259 7.74 6.72 19.62
CA ASP A 259 6.55 7.55 19.84
C ASP A 259 5.26 6.75 19.64
N ALA A 260 5.31 5.77 18.74
CA ALA A 260 4.17 4.89 18.49
C ALA A 260 3.90 3.89 19.62
N TYR A 261 4.93 3.54 20.41
CA TYR A 261 4.82 2.55 21.50
C TYR A 261 4.55 3.16 22.86
N THR A 262 5.21 4.26 23.19
CA THR A 262 5.24 4.79 24.57
C THR A 262 3.95 5.48 24.98
N ASN A 263 3.15 5.94 24.03
CA ASN A 263 1.95 6.75 24.30
C ASN A 263 0.63 6.08 23.88
N GLY A 264 0.63 4.77 23.59
CA GLY A 264 -0.56 4.13 23.00
C GLY A 264 -0.92 4.72 21.63
N ASN A 265 0.01 5.45 21.01
CA ASN A 265 -0.19 6.06 19.71
C ASN A 265 0.00 4.99 18.62
N TYR A 266 -1.10 4.68 17.96
CA TYR A 266 -1.14 3.64 16.94
C TYR A 266 -0.85 4.16 15.52
N SER A 267 -0.18 5.30 15.38
CA SER A 267 0.17 5.92 14.09
C SER A 267 1.16 5.09 13.30
N GLN A 268 0.77 3.88 12.98
CA GLN A 268 1.54 2.83 12.29
C GLN A 268 0.67 2.09 11.31
N SER A 269 1.26 1.54 10.25
CA SER A 269 0.58 0.69 9.28
C SER A 269 1.21 -0.71 9.20
N GLU A 270 0.39 -1.73 9.03
CA GLU A 270 0.82 -3.10 8.75
C GLU A 270 0.50 -3.56 7.32
N MET A 271 0.07 -2.66 6.44
CA MET A 271 -0.32 -2.99 5.07
C MET A 271 0.74 -3.78 4.31
N PHE A 272 2.01 -3.47 4.52
CA PHE A 272 3.13 -4.09 3.83
C PHE A 272 3.19 -5.62 4.00
N ARG A 273 2.75 -6.16 5.13
CA ARG A 273 2.89 -7.58 5.45
C ARG A 273 1.81 -8.46 4.82
N HIS A 274 0.70 -7.89 4.39
CA HIS A 274 -0.46 -8.65 3.90
C HIS A 274 -0.23 -9.29 2.53
N PHE A 275 0.76 -8.82 1.80
CA PHE A 275 1.17 -9.34 0.49
C PHE A 275 2.36 -10.30 0.56
N LEU A 276 2.98 -10.45 1.72
CA LEU A 276 4.17 -11.28 1.87
C LEU A 276 3.78 -12.75 2.02
N PRO A 277 4.48 -13.67 1.32
CA PRO A 277 4.23 -15.10 1.41
C PRO A 277 4.70 -15.69 2.72
N SER A 278 4.23 -16.88 3.05
CA SER A 278 4.72 -17.69 4.17
C SER A 278 5.96 -18.48 3.74
N LEU A 279 7.13 -18.07 4.19
CA LEU A 279 8.40 -18.65 3.78
C LEU A 279 8.79 -19.91 4.57
N GLY A 280 8.00 -20.29 5.58
CA GLY A 280 8.31 -21.40 6.48
C GLY A 280 8.53 -22.75 5.82
N THR A 281 7.87 -23.00 4.68
CA THR A 281 8.06 -24.24 3.89
C THR A 281 9.45 -24.34 3.26
N TYR A 282 10.13 -23.22 3.09
CA TYR A 282 11.42 -23.11 2.40
C TYR A 282 12.60 -22.88 3.33
N THR A 283 12.46 -23.15 4.63
CA THR A 283 13.52 -22.97 5.62
C THR A 283 14.78 -23.80 5.32
N ASP A 284 14.61 -24.96 4.69
CA ASP A 284 15.74 -25.79 4.26
C ASP A 284 16.61 -25.13 3.19
N LEU A 285 16.02 -24.23 2.40
CA LEU A 285 16.75 -23.36 1.46
C LEU A 285 17.26 -22.07 2.12
N GLY A 286 17.14 -21.95 3.44
CA GLY A 286 17.60 -20.80 4.19
C GLY A 286 16.64 -19.63 4.19
N LEU A 287 15.41 -19.77 3.70
CA LEU A 287 14.39 -18.75 3.85
C LEU A 287 13.80 -18.79 5.25
N VAL A 288 13.68 -17.64 5.89
CA VAL A 288 13.20 -17.52 7.25
C VAL A 288 11.84 -16.85 7.28
N ASP A 289 10.88 -17.55 7.88
CA ASP A 289 9.55 -17.04 8.20
C ASP A 289 9.60 -16.29 9.56
N LYS A 290 8.63 -15.47 9.83
CA LYS A 290 8.44 -14.81 11.14
C LYS A 290 9.54 -13.82 11.55
N THR A 291 9.98 -13.93 12.82
CA THR A 291 10.63 -12.88 13.61
C THR A 291 11.98 -12.36 13.10
N SER A 292 12.56 -12.97 12.09
CA SER A 292 13.87 -12.59 11.57
C SER A 292 13.84 -12.09 10.13
N ASN A 293 12.65 -11.90 9.56
CA ASN A 293 12.49 -11.57 8.16
C ASN A 293 12.44 -10.06 7.89
N PHE A 294 13.46 -9.29 8.26
CA PHE A 294 13.40 -7.85 8.01
C PHE A 294 13.84 -7.42 6.61
N VAL A 295 14.43 -8.27 5.84
CA VAL A 295 14.75 -7.94 4.44
C VAL A 295 13.49 -7.79 3.61
N TYR A 296 12.50 -8.67 3.85
CA TYR A 296 11.23 -8.68 3.13
C TYR A 296 10.06 -8.07 3.93
N GLY A 297 10.34 -7.48 5.09
CA GLY A 297 9.33 -7.03 6.05
C GLY A 297 8.90 -8.15 6.99
N ARG A 298 8.03 -7.89 7.93
CA ARG A 298 7.66 -8.87 8.96
C ARG A 298 6.45 -8.55 9.78
N PRO A 299 5.97 -9.56 10.48
CA PRO A 299 5.83 -10.92 9.99
C PRO A 299 4.84 -10.94 8.84
N ASN A 300 4.89 -11.96 8.02
CA ASN A 300 3.93 -12.14 6.92
C ASN A 300 2.51 -12.35 7.46
N SER A 301 1.53 -11.93 6.67
CA SER A 301 0.11 -12.17 6.95
C SER A 301 -0.59 -12.94 5.85
N ASN A 302 0.00 -13.02 4.66
CA ASN A 302 -0.41 -13.90 3.58
C ASN A 302 -1.91 -13.80 3.21
N ILE A 303 -2.41 -12.58 3.01
CA ILE A 303 -3.82 -12.33 2.67
C ILE A 303 -4.03 -12.24 1.16
N PHE A 304 -3.04 -11.67 0.44
CA PHE A 304 -3.12 -11.38 -0.99
C PHE A 304 -2.01 -12.04 -1.76
N LEU A 305 -2.39 -12.69 -2.84
CA LEU A 305 -1.48 -13.21 -3.85
C LEU A 305 -1.86 -12.59 -5.20
N PRO A 306 -0.90 -12.29 -6.09
CA PRO A 306 -1.23 -11.72 -7.38
C PRO A 306 -2.08 -12.69 -8.21
N SER A 307 -3.10 -12.19 -8.88
CA SER A 307 -3.91 -12.99 -9.81
C SER A 307 -3.13 -13.34 -11.07
N LYS A 308 -3.59 -14.35 -11.80
CA LYS A 308 -3.04 -14.68 -13.12
C LYS A 308 -3.11 -13.49 -14.07
N TYR A 309 -4.24 -12.76 -14.06
CA TYR A 309 -4.42 -11.56 -14.89
C TYR A 309 -3.32 -10.51 -14.64
N LEU A 310 -3.02 -10.22 -13.38
CA LEU A 310 -1.95 -9.27 -13.03
C LEU A 310 -0.57 -9.75 -13.53
N MET A 311 -0.30 -11.05 -13.38
CA MET A 311 0.96 -11.63 -13.85
C MET A 311 1.05 -11.66 -15.38
N ASP A 312 -0.04 -11.93 -16.09
CA ASP A 312 -0.12 -11.87 -17.56
C ASP A 312 0.19 -10.45 -18.07
N CYS A 313 -0.36 -9.40 -17.40
CA CYS A 313 -0.09 -8.01 -17.76
C CYS A 313 1.43 -7.69 -17.72
N PHE A 314 2.12 -8.14 -16.68
CA PHE A 314 3.57 -7.91 -16.55
C PHE A 314 4.41 -8.86 -17.42
N ALA A 315 3.93 -10.07 -17.69
CA ALA A 315 4.61 -10.99 -18.61
C ALA A 315 4.56 -10.50 -20.07
N ALA A 316 3.54 -9.72 -20.42
CA ALA A 316 3.40 -9.12 -21.75
C ALA A 316 4.48 -8.06 -22.03
N ASP A 317 4.95 -7.37 -21.00
CA ASP A 317 6.09 -6.43 -21.08
C ASP A 317 6.98 -6.55 -19.84
N MET A 318 7.97 -7.43 -19.93
CA MET A 318 8.93 -7.66 -18.84
C MET A 318 9.91 -6.50 -18.62
N ASN A 319 9.93 -5.50 -19.52
CA ASN A 319 10.72 -4.28 -19.34
C ASN A 319 9.98 -3.23 -18.52
N ASP A 320 8.72 -3.45 -18.21
CA ASP A 320 7.96 -2.55 -17.33
C ASP A 320 8.61 -2.48 -15.93
N SER A 321 9.20 -1.33 -15.63
CA SER A 321 9.89 -1.10 -14.36
C SER A 321 8.97 -1.23 -13.14
N ARG A 322 7.65 -1.11 -13.33
CA ARG A 322 6.67 -1.25 -12.24
C ARG A 322 6.67 -2.65 -11.65
N PHE A 323 6.85 -3.71 -12.46
CA PHE A 323 6.97 -5.06 -11.92
C PHE A 323 8.21 -5.18 -11.03
N ARG A 324 9.37 -4.80 -11.56
CA ARG A 324 10.64 -4.88 -10.83
C ARG A 324 10.58 -4.20 -9.47
N TYR A 325 10.06 -2.97 -9.41
CA TYR A 325 10.04 -2.16 -8.19
C TYR A 325 8.78 -2.31 -7.35
N SER A 326 7.81 -3.10 -7.80
CA SER A 326 6.61 -3.43 -7.00
C SER A 326 6.66 -4.82 -6.38
N PHE A 327 7.39 -5.78 -6.99
CA PHE A 327 7.36 -7.17 -6.57
C PHE A 327 8.74 -7.71 -6.22
N ILE A 328 8.80 -8.47 -5.13
CA ILE A 328 9.90 -9.37 -4.85
C ILE A 328 9.61 -10.67 -5.60
N SER A 329 10.42 -11.00 -6.58
CA SER A 329 10.29 -12.23 -7.38
C SER A 329 11.47 -13.18 -7.21
N ALA A 330 12.53 -12.74 -6.53
CA ALA A 330 13.68 -13.56 -6.20
C ALA A 330 14.01 -13.43 -4.71
N TYR A 331 14.11 -14.57 -4.03
CA TYR A 331 14.25 -14.64 -2.59
C TYR A 331 15.62 -15.14 -2.19
N SER A 332 16.33 -14.34 -1.43
CA SER A 332 17.65 -14.66 -0.91
C SER A 332 17.60 -15.64 0.26
N SER A 333 18.55 -16.54 0.34
CA SER A 333 18.79 -17.33 1.54
C SER A 333 19.38 -16.44 2.62
N TYR A 334 18.85 -16.53 3.85
CA TYR A 334 19.43 -15.86 5.01
C TYR A 334 19.11 -16.60 6.29
N SER A 335 20.07 -16.60 7.18
CA SER A 335 19.91 -17.09 8.55
C SER A 335 20.29 -15.97 9.49
N ILE A 336 19.39 -15.61 10.37
CA ILE A 336 19.62 -14.58 11.37
C ILE A 336 19.57 -15.22 12.72
N PRO A 337 20.59 -15.05 13.53
CA PRO A 337 20.62 -15.55 14.87
C PRO A 337 19.72 -14.81 15.83
N ALA A 338 19.73 -15.31 17.06
CA ALA A 338 18.99 -14.72 18.16
C ALA A 338 19.30 -13.22 18.33
N TRP A 339 18.30 -12.48 18.77
CA TRP A 339 18.42 -11.08 19.14
C TRP A 339 19.63 -10.83 20.06
N GLY A 340 20.40 -9.80 19.77
CA GLY A 340 21.58 -9.42 20.56
C GLY A 340 22.90 -10.04 20.13
N ALA A 341 22.92 -10.95 19.15
CA ALA A 341 24.17 -11.49 18.63
C ALA A 341 24.80 -10.50 17.63
N THR A 342 26.12 -10.37 17.69
CA THR A 342 26.91 -9.67 16.68
C THR A 342 27.14 -10.60 15.49
N TYR A 343 26.95 -10.10 14.27
CA TYR A 343 27.07 -10.90 13.08
C TYR A 343 27.96 -10.28 12.03
N GLU A 344 28.87 -11.10 11.57
CA GLU A 344 29.52 -10.92 10.29
C GLU A 344 29.15 -12.12 9.43
N TYR A 345 28.52 -11.89 8.29
CA TYR A 345 28.39 -12.91 7.27
C TYR A 345 29.64 -12.92 6.41
N GLY A 346 30.37 -14.01 6.47
CA GLY A 346 31.58 -14.20 5.72
C GLY A 346 31.40 -15.19 4.59
N GLY A 347 31.25 -14.72 3.36
CA GLY A 347 31.37 -15.48 2.11
C GLY A 347 30.88 -16.93 2.16
N SER A 348 31.78 -17.87 2.01
CA SER A 348 31.47 -19.31 1.97
C SER A 348 30.89 -19.89 3.27
N ALA A 349 31.11 -19.26 4.44
CA ALA A 349 30.54 -19.71 5.71
C ALA A 349 29.01 -19.52 5.79
N CYS A 350 28.47 -18.60 5.01
CA CYS A 350 27.03 -18.31 4.96
C CYS A 350 26.33 -18.89 3.74
N ALA A 351 27.09 -19.57 2.87
CA ALA A 351 26.56 -20.16 1.66
C ALA A 351 25.64 -21.35 1.99
N LYS A 352 24.49 -21.40 1.31
CA LYS A 352 23.61 -22.56 1.31
C LYS A 352 23.93 -23.45 0.13
N GLU A 353 24.44 -24.65 0.40
CA GLU A 353 24.72 -25.63 -0.65
C GLU A 353 23.46 -26.40 -1.04
N ILE A 354 23.25 -26.59 -2.33
CA ILE A 354 22.19 -27.44 -2.87
C ILE A 354 22.64 -28.90 -2.75
N THR A 355 22.13 -29.58 -1.75
CA THR A 355 22.37 -31.00 -1.53
C THR A 355 21.45 -31.86 -2.38
N SER A 356 21.78 -33.16 -2.53
CA SER A 356 20.89 -34.12 -3.21
C SER A 356 19.50 -34.20 -2.53
N THR A 357 19.45 -34.07 -1.22
CA THR A 357 18.18 -34.03 -0.46
C THR A 357 17.34 -32.81 -0.83
N LEU A 358 17.95 -31.62 -0.91
CA LEU A 358 17.25 -30.41 -1.30
C LEU A 358 16.79 -30.47 -2.78
N ALA A 359 17.65 -30.96 -3.65
CA ALA A 359 17.33 -31.12 -5.07
C ALA A 359 16.12 -32.04 -5.26
N THR A 360 16.07 -33.17 -4.58
CA THR A 360 14.92 -34.10 -4.61
C THR A 360 13.66 -33.46 -4.00
N LYS A 361 13.80 -32.84 -2.81
CA LYS A 361 12.65 -32.24 -2.09
C LYS A 361 11.97 -31.14 -2.90
N PHE A 362 12.73 -30.27 -3.54
CA PHE A 362 12.21 -29.08 -4.23
C PHE A 362 12.15 -29.23 -5.76
N GLY A 363 12.60 -30.34 -6.31
CA GLY A 363 12.66 -30.54 -7.76
C GLY A 363 13.68 -29.63 -8.42
N ILE A 364 14.80 -29.34 -7.75
CA ILE A 364 15.92 -28.59 -8.31
C ILE A 364 16.68 -29.55 -9.27
N PRO A 365 17.11 -29.10 -10.47
CA PRO A 365 17.85 -29.94 -11.39
C PRO A 365 19.08 -30.60 -10.73
N ALA A 366 19.28 -31.89 -10.97
CA ALA A 366 20.40 -32.65 -10.38
C ALA A 366 21.78 -32.07 -10.72
N SER A 367 21.91 -31.41 -11.86
CA SER A 367 23.11 -30.66 -12.27
C SER A 367 23.48 -29.49 -11.35
N ASN A 368 22.57 -29.12 -10.45
CA ASN A 368 22.79 -28.04 -9.49
C ASN A 368 23.27 -28.54 -8.12
N ILE A 369 23.31 -29.84 -7.91
CA ILE A 369 23.87 -30.43 -6.66
C ILE A 369 25.31 -29.98 -6.51
N GLY A 370 25.66 -29.46 -5.34
CA GLY A 370 26.97 -28.91 -5.00
C GLY A 370 27.12 -27.41 -5.32
N LYS A 371 26.21 -26.82 -6.09
CA LYS A 371 26.18 -25.35 -6.27
C LYS A 371 25.76 -24.67 -4.98
N LYS A 372 26.15 -23.41 -4.83
CA LYS A 372 25.88 -22.61 -3.62
C LYS A 372 25.11 -21.35 -3.96
N VAL A 373 24.22 -20.96 -3.03
CA VAL A 373 23.61 -19.64 -2.99
C VAL A 373 24.12 -18.89 -1.76
N TYR A 374 24.33 -17.60 -1.91
CA TYR A 374 24.96 -16.75 -0.91
C TYR A 374 23.95 -15.73 -0.37
N PRO A 375 23.84 -15.54 0.96
CA PRO A 375 22.95 -14.53 1.52
C PRO A 375 23.45 -13.11 1.20
N HIS A 376 22.52 -12.17 1.13
CA HIS A 376 22.78 -10.81 0.63
C HIS A 376 23.13 -9.80 1.72
N PHE A 377 23.35 -10.17 2.98
CA PHE A 377 23.50 -9.18 4.02
C PHE A 377 24.42 -9.57 5.15
N ASN A 378 25.02 -8.54 5.72
CA ASN A 378 25.61 -8.56 7.05
C ASN A 378 24.67 -7.87 8.02
N LEU A 379 24.58 -8.39 9.24
CA LEU A 379 23.96 -7.69 10.35
C LEU A 379 25.01 -6.87 11.09
N GLU A 380 24.76 -5.58 11.22
CA GLU A 380 25.51 -4.78 12.18
C GLU A 380 25.03 -5.05 13.61
N SER A 381 25.89 -4.76 14.59
CA SER A 381 25.67 -4.97 16.02
C SER A 381 24.35 -4.39 16.52
N ASN A 382 23.61 -5.15 17.29
CA ASN A 382 22.24 -4.87 17.76
C ASN A 382 22.17 -4.17 19.12
N SER A 383 23.19 -3.47 19.55
CA SER A 383 23.27 -2.97 20.93
C SER A 383 22.42 -1.73 21.23
N THR A 384 21.79 -1.11 20.22
CA THR A 384 20.95 0.08 20.39
C THR A 384 19.66 -0.01 19.59
N ALA A 385 18.64 0.79 19.94
CA ALA A 385 17.36 0.84 19.24
C ALA A 385 17.48 1.19 17.74
N ASP A 386 18.56 1.87 17.35
CA ASP A 386 18.85 2.22 15.95
C ASP A 386 19.68 1.15 15.22
N ALA A 387 20.10 0.11 15.90
CA ALA A 387 21.05 -0.88 15.41
C ALA A 387 20.41 -2.05 14.65
N ASN A 388 19.18 -1.94 14.25
CA ASN A 388 18.49 -2.96 13.45
C ASN A 388 18.81 -2.88 11.96
N TYR A 389 20.04 -2.48 11.65
CA TYR A 389 20.47 -2.31 10.26
C TYR A 389 20.99 -3.61 9.69
N CYS A 390 20.36 -3.97 8.57
CA CYS A 390 20.85 -5.00 7.69
C CYS A 390 21.69 -4.30 6.62
N GLN A 391 23.00 -4.50 6.62
CA GLN A 391 23.83 -4.15 5.46
C GLN A 391 23.69 -5.23 4.41
N LEU A 392 23.37 -4.83 3.20
CA LEU A 392 23.31 -5.74 2.08
C LEU A 392 24.72 -6.01 1.56
N ALA A 393 25.12 -7.26 1.51
CA ALA A 393 26.40 -7.67 0.94
C ALA A 393 26.16 -8.38 -0.39
N ILE A 394 26.91 -7.99 -1.40
CA ILE A 394 26.92 -8.66 -2.71
C ILE A 394 28.11 -9.59 -2.75
N TRP A 395 27.85 -10.84 -3.16
CA TRP A 395 28.85 -11.89 -3.24
C TRP A 395 29.15 -12.24 -4.69
N ASN A 396 30.41 -12.54 -4.98
CA ASN A 396 30.78 -13.22 -6.20
C ASN A 396 30.38 -14.70 -6.15
N ALA A 397 30.29 -15.34 -7.30
CA ALA A 397 29.91 -16.76 -7.37
C ALA A 397 30.87 -17.71 -6.64
N ASP A 398 32.09 -17.28 -6.39
CA ASP A 398 33.10 -18.00 -5.61
C ASP A 398 32.99 -17.78 -4.08
N GLY A 399 32.04 -16.94 -3.64
CA GLY A 399 31.82 -16.63 -2.24
C GLY A 399 32.70 -15.52 -1.67
N THR A 400 33.42 -14.78 -2.52
CA THR A 400 34.13 -13.58 -2.08
C THR A 400 33.20 -12.37 -2.09
N ALA A 401 33.37 -11.43 -1.14
CA ALA A 401 32.57 -10.22 -1.07
C ALA A 401 32.89 -9.30 -2.27
N LYS A 402 31.85 -8.85 -2.97
CA LYS A 402 31.98 -7.93 -4.09
C LYS A 402 31.97 -6.48 -3.63
N THR A 403 30.94 -6.11 -2.88
CA THR A 403 30.79 -4.80 -2.23
C THR A 403 29.85 -4.93 -1.04
N THR A 404 30.00 -4.06 -0.05
CA THR A 404 28.96 -3.80 0.93
C THR A 404 28.13 -2.64 0.41
N GLN A 405 26.84 -2.86 0.24
CA GLN A 405 25.93 -1.82 -0.22
C GLN A 405 25.12 -1.26 0.93
N ASP A 406 24.65 -0.03 0.75
CA ASP A 406 23.72 0.57 1.68
C ASP A 406 22.44 -0.30 1.73
N LYS A 407 21.92 -0.49 2.93
CA LYS A 407 20.65 -1.16 3.22
C LYS A 407 19.44 -0.67 2.43
N THR A 408 19.55 0.52 1.83
CA THR A 408 18.52 1.12 0.97
C THR A 408 18.70 0.79 -0.51
N ASP A 409 19.70 -0.01 -0.89
CA ASP A 409 19.85 -0.41 -2.28
C ASP A 409 18.75 -1.39 -2.69
N GLY A 410 17.69 -0.85 -3.26
CA GLY A 410 16.56 -1.61 -3.79
C GLY A 410 16.93 -2.63 -4.87
N ASN A 411 18.11 -2.55 -5.47
CA ASN A 411 18.53 -3.43 -6.56
C ASN A 411 18.70 -4.89 -6.12
N ILE A 412 19.04 -5.12 -4.85
CA ILE A 412 19.20 -6.49 -4.32
C ILE A 412 17.84 -7.14 -4.06
N LEU A 413 16.88 -6.38 -3.54
CA LEU A 413 15.51 -6.85 -3.34
C LEU A 413 14.74 -6.94 -4.65
N HIS A 414 15.14 -6.14 -5.63
CA HIS A 414 14.51 -5.99 -6.93
C HIS A 414 15.53 -6.20 -8.06
N PRO A 415 16.00 -7.44 -8.28
CA PRO A 415 16.93 -7.72 -9.37
C PRO A 415 16.32 -7.38 -10.72
N ALA A 416 17.17 -7.25 -11.73
CA ALA A 416 16.67 -7.10 -13.10
C ALA A 416 15.76 -8.27 -13.48
N MET A 417 14.71 -8.00 -14.24
CA MET A 417 13.79 -9.02 -14.71
C MET A 417 13.87 -9.13 -16.24
N PRO A 418 14.00 -10.35 -16.78
CA PRO A 418 14.21 -11.63 -16.08
C PRO A 418 15.54 -11.64 -15.30
N LEU A 419 15.60 -12.45 -14.24
CA LEU A 419 16.82 -12.59 -13.46
C LEU A 419 17.95 -13.17 -14.34
N ASP A 420 19.08 -12.48 -14.36
CA ASP A 420 20.28 -12.98 -15.05
C ASP A 420 20.84 -14.21 -14.31
N PRO A 421 21.06 -15.34 -14.99
CA PRO A 421 21.71 -16.51 -14.38
C PRO A 421 23.07 -16.20 -13.73
N ALA A 422 23.81 -15.21 -14.25
CA ALA A 422 25.09 -14.78 -13.67
C ALA A 422 24.94 -14.16 -12.27
N GLU A 423 23.78 -13.59 -11.95
CA GLU A 423 23.47 -12.99 -10.64
C GLU A 423 22.65 -13.95 -9.74
N ALA A 424 22.23 -15.10 -10.28
CA ALA A 424 21.29 -16.01 -9.61
C ALA A 424 21.89 -16.74 -8.39
N HIS A 425 23.21 -16.75 -8.23
CA HIS A 425 23.88 -17.31 -7.04
C HIS A 425 23.50 -16.57 -5.73
N GLN A 426 22.85 -15.45 -5.86
CA GLN A 426 22.39 -14.64 -4.73
C GLN A 426 20.99 -15.02 -4.24
N TYR A 427 20.26 -15.88 -4.95
CA TYR A 427 18.87 -16.18 -4.67
C TYR A 427 18.63 -17.68 -4.48
N ALA A 428 17.97 -18.02 -3.38
CA ALA A 428 17.58 -19.40 -3.09
C ALA A 428 16.36 -19.84 -3.89
N VAL A 429 15.44 -18.90 -4.17
CA VAL A 429 14.24 -19.15 -4.95
C VAL A 429 14.03 -18.00 -5.94
N TYR A 430 13.74 -18.35 -7.18
CA TYR A 430 13.35 -17.40 -8.23
C TYR A 430 11.97 -17.75 -8.77
N CYS A 431 11.03 -16.80 -8.70
CA CYS A 431 9.70 -16.89 -9.30
C CYS A 431 9.72 -16.22 -10.68
N SER A 432 9.82 -17.01 -11.74
CA SER A 432 9.97 -16.52 -13.11
C SER A 432 8.62 -16.25 -13.76
N LEU A 433 8.44 -15.04 -14.33
CA LEU A 433 7.31 -14.73 -15.22
C LEU A 433 7.44 -15.38 -16.60
N LYS A 434 8.67 -15.73 -17.03
CA LYS A 434 8.90 -16.54 -18.20
C LYS A 434 8.79 -18.01 -17.80
N THR A 435 8.05 -18.80 -18.54
CA THR A 435 8.07 -20.24 -18.38
C THR A 435 9.41 -20.80 -18.87
N LEU A 436 10.23 -21.27 -17.94
CA LEU A 436 11.55 -21.82 -18.19
C LEU A 436 11.47 -23.34 -18.33
N THR A 437 12.24 -23.87 -19.28
CA THR A 437 12.47 -25.33 -19.41
C THR A 437 13.39 -25.83 -18.30
N GLU A 438 13.50 -27.16 -18.13
CA GLU A 438 14.39 -27.73 -17.12
C GLU A 438 15.86 -27.44 -17.41
N GLU A 439 16.26 -27.31 -18.69
CA GLU A 439 17.60 -26.92 -19.12
C GLU A 439 17.87 -25.44 -18.77
N GLU A 440 16.89 -24.56 -18.96
CA GLU A 440 17.00 -23.16 -18.56
C GLU A 440 17.06 -23.01 -17.03
N LYS A 441 16.23 -23.75 -16.29
CA LYS A 441 16.26 -23.78 -14.81
C LYS A 441 17.60 -24.26 -14.25
N ALA A 442 18.29 -25.17 -14.95
CA ALA A 442 19.60 -25.66 -14.55
C ALA A 442 20.70 -24.58 -14.54
N GLN A 443 20.47 -23.45 -15.16
CA GLN A 443 21.39 -22.30 -15.13
C GLN A 443 21.32 -21.53 -13.80
N TYR A 444 20.26 -21.71 -13.02
CA TYR A 444 20.04 -21.08 -11.71
C TYR A 444 20.42 -22.09 -10.61
N PRO A 445 21.26 -21.72 -9.63
CA PRO A 445 21.70 -22.68 -8.61
C PRO A 445 20.57 -23.12 -7.68
N GLY A 446 19.65 -22.21 -7.34
CA GLY A 446 18.53 -22.45 -6.43
C GLY A 446 17.30 -23.04 -7.10
N LEU A 447 16.17 -22.93 -6.39
CA LEU A 447 14.87 -23.34 -6.90
C LEU A 447 14.31 -22.29 -7.86
N VAL A 448 13.86 -22.73 -9.03
CA VAL A 448 13.10 -21.88 -9.96
C VAL A 448 11.66 -22.37 -10.03
N LEU A 449 10.73 -21.45 -9.82
CA LEU A 449 9.31 -21.65 -9.95
C LEU A 449 8.79 -20.83 -11.14
N ASN A 450 8.13 -21.48 -12.09
CA ASN A 450 7.40 -20.76 -13.12
C ASN A 450 6.13 -20.20 -12.51
N VAL A 451 5.94 -18.90 -12.52
CA VAL A 451 4.80 -18.23 -11.86
C VAL A 451 3.46 -18.76 -12.36
N PHE A 452 3.36 -19.08 -13.66
CA PHE A 452 2.11 -19.57 -14.25
C PHE A 452 1.73 -20.99 -13.83
N ASP A 453 2.66 -21.77 -13.26
CA ASP A 453 2.36 -23.06 -12.64
C ASP A 453 1.56 -22.93 -11.33
N LEU A 454 1.43 -21.70 -10.80
CA LEU A 454 0.55 -21.37 -9.66
C LEU A 454 -0.93 -21.50 -9.98
N TYR A 455 -1.31 -21.35 -11.23
CA TYR A 455 -2.72 -21.20 -11.63
C TYR A 455 -3.22 -22.43 -12.37
N ASP A 456 -4.51 -22.73 -12.20
CA ASP A 456 -5.17 -23.77 -12.97
C ASP A 456 -5.58 -23.27 -14.37
N GLU A 457 -6.24 -24.14 -15.15
CA GLU A 457 -6.70 -23.82 -16.50
C GLU A 457 -7.72 -22.67 -16.55
N ASN A 458 -8.40 -22.37 -15.45
CA ASN A 458 -9.33 -21.26 -15.30
C ASN A 458 -8.65 -19.98 -14.81
N GLY A 459 -7.35 -20.03 -14.56
CA GLY A 459 -6.58 -18.91 -14.03
C GLY A 459 -6.69 -18.72 -12.51
N THR A 460 -7.29 -19.68 -11.80
CA THR A 460 -7.43 -19.64 -10.34
C THR A 460 -6.18 -20.20 -9.66
N ALA A 461 -5.73 -19.55 -8.59
CA ALA A 461 -4.58 -20.01 -7.84
C ALA A 461 -4.79 -21.41 -7.24
N ARG A 462 -3.81 -22.28 -7.44
CA ARG A 462 -3.78 -23.63 -6.87
C ARG A 462 -3.29 -23.57 -5.41
N ALA A 463 -3.60 -24.63 -4.65
CA ALA A 463 -3.02 -24.82 -3.31
C ALA A 463 -1.52 -25.14 -3.36
N THR A 464 -1.03 -25.64 -4.49
CA THR A 464 0.35 -26.06 -4.74
C THR A 464 0.75 -25.72 -6.17
N TYR A 465 2.05 -25.53 -6.41
CA TYR A 465 2.55 -25.50 -7.78
C TYR A 465 2.34 -26.85 -8.48
N ASP A 466 1.86 -26.80 -9.70
CA ASP A 466 1.73 -28.00 -10.53
C ASP A 466 3.10 -28.46 -10.99
N LYS A 467 3.66 -29.45 -10.31
CA LYS A 467 4.93 -30.06 -10.70
C LYS A 467 4.78 -31.56 -10.86
N PRO A 468 4.97 -32.08 -12.08
CA PRO A 468 4.90 -33.51 -12.36
C PRO A 468 5.93 -34.37 -11.64
N SER A 469 7.03 -33.78 -11.14
CA SER A 469 8.22 -34.52 -10.71
C SER A 469 8.61 -34.33 -9.24
N ALA A 470 7.93 -33.49 -8.47
CA ALA A 470 8.28 -33.31 -7.06
C ALA A 470 7.67 -34.41 -6.20
N ALA A 471 8.48 -35.08 -5.41
CA ALA A 471 8.06 -36.10 -4.45
C ALA A 471 7.16 -35.57 -3.32
N SER A 472 7.04 -34.26 -3.20
CA SER A 472 6.13 -33.56 -2.30
C SER A 472 5.57 -32.32 -2.96
N ALA A 473 4.29 -32.06 -2.74
CA ALA A 473 3.65 -30.84 -3.22
C ALA A 473 4.35 -29.60 -2.63
N LEU A 474 4.78 -28.68 -3.50
CA LEU A 474 5.24 -27.38 -3.08
C LEU A 474 4.01 -26.52 -2.79
N TRP A 475 3.80 -26.24 -1.52
CA TRP A 475 2.67 -25.44 -1.09
C TRP A 475 2.75 -24.04 -1.68
N LEU A 476 1.59 -23.44 -1.89
CA LEU A 476 1.43 -22.06 -2.29
C LEU A 476 1.85 -21.13 -1.14
N SER A 477 3.11 -21.17 -0.80
CA SER A 477 3.71 -20.40 0.28
C SER A 477 4.79 -19.45 -0.20
N ILE A 478 5.03 -19.41 -1.52
CA ILE A 478 5.93 -18.45 -2.17
C ILE A 478 5.43 -18.09 -3.57
N TYR A 479 5.48 -16.80 -3.88
CA TYR A 479 4.99 -16.20 -5.12
C TYR A 479 5.63 -14.81 -5.28
N PRO A 480 5.55 -14.13 -6.43
CA PRO A 480 5.96 -12.73 -6.52
C PRO A 480 5.15 -11.89 -5.54
N ALA A 481 5.80 -11.34 -4.52
CA ALA A 481 5.15 -10.61 -3.44
C ALA A 481 5.17 -9.12 -3.68
N LEU A 482 4.02 -8.45 -3.55
CA LEU A 482 3.98 -6.98 -3.59
C LEU A 482 4.82 -6.42 -2.45
N SER A 483 5.81 -5.61 -2.78
CA SER A 483 6.84 -5.13 -1.86
C SER A 483 7.00 -3.61 -1.82
N LYS A 484 6.33 -2.88 -2.69
CA LYS A 484 6.49 -1.42 -2.78
C LYS A 484 6.17 -0.66 -1.48
N PHE A 485 5.45 -1.29 -0.55
CA PHE A 485 5.16 -0.74 0.78
C PHE A 485 6.08 -1.29 1.87
N ASN A 486 7.08 -2.10 1.50
CA ASN A 486 7.80 -2.94 2.46
C ASN A 486 8.88 -2.21 3.26
N MET A 487 9.40 -1.09 2.84
CA MET A 487 10.40 -0.29 3.57
C MET A 487 11.39 -1.14 4.40
N PRO A 488 12.30 -1.90 3.76
CA PRO A 488 13.12 -2.91 4.44
C PRO A 488 14.25 -2.35 5.30
N GLY A 489 14.62 -1.10 5.15
CA GLY A 489 15.82 -0.49 5.72
C GLY A 489 15.77 -0.15 7.19
N ASN A 490 14.81 -0.60 7.97
CA ASN A 490 14.66 -0.38 9.41
C ASN A 490 14.49 1.08 9.88
N LYS A 491 14.44 2.03 8.97
CA LYS A 491 14.24 3.43 9.31
C LYS A 491 12.91 3.67 10.05
N PHE A 492 11.91 2.84 9.73
CA PHE A 492 10.54 2.94 10.21
C PHE A 492 10.06 1.73 11.02
N VAL A 493 10.94 0.83 11.39
CA VAL A 493 10.56 -0.47 11.95
C VAL A 493 11.45 -0.85 13.10
N GLY A 494 10.89 -1.22 14.23
CA GLY A 494 11.57 -2.04 15.24
C GLY A 494 11.57 -3.51 14.80
N ARG A 495 12.53 -4.30 15.26
CA ARG A 495 12.78 -5.67 14.82
C ARG A 495 11.60 -6.64 14.97
N ASP A 496 10.79 -6.50 16.01
CA ASP A 496 9.71 -7.43 16.34
C ASP A 496 8.31 -6.84 16.08
N VAL A 497 8.24 -5.77 15.28
CA VAL A 497 7.01 -5.02 15.10
C VAL A 497 6.29 -5.46 13.84
N GLN A 498 5.02 -5.73 13.98
CA GLN A 498 4.13 -6.04 12.85
C GLN A 498 3.75 -4.81 12.06
N ARG A 499 3.93 -3.62 12.61
CA ARG A 499 3.51 -2.33 12.07
C ARG A 499 4.70 -1.42 11.88
N LYS A 500 4.60 -0.55 10.88
CA LYS A 500 5.65 0.43 10.55
C LYS A 500 5.11 1.84 10.68
N THR A 501 5.96 2.75 11.14
CA THR A 501 5.64 4.19 11.23
C THR A 501 5.76 4.91 9.88
N VAL A 502 5.45 4.22 8.79
CA VAL A 502 5.48 4.76 7.42
C VAL A 502 4.31 5.68 7.16
N ASP A 503 4.49 6.62 6.26
CA ASP A 503 3.39 7.36 5.65
C ASP A 503 2.68 6.46 4.63
N VAL A 504 1.36 6.54 4.61
CA VAL A 504 0.53 5.88 3.60
C VAL A 504 0.05 6.92 2.59
N MET A 505 0.46 6.78 1.34
CA MET A 505 -0.05 7.63 0.26
C MET A 505 -1.46 7.19 -0.11
N ILE A 506 -2.46 8.01 0.25
CA ILE A 506 -3.88 7.76 -0.06
C ILE A 506 -4.17 8.08 -1.52
N MET A 507 -3.51 9.12 -2.04
CA MET A 507 -3.59 9.53 -3.43
C MET A 507 -2.26 10.12 -3.88
N ARG A 508 -1.90 9.87 -5.13
CA ARG A 508 -0.71 10.45 -5.76
C ARG A 508 -1.02 10.98 -7.16
N MET A 509 -0.13 11.82 -7.68
CA MET A 509 -0.36 12.53 -8.95
C MET A 509 -0.58 11.60 -10.14
N ALA A 510 0.05 10.42 -10.16
CA ALA A 510 -0.17 9.43 -11.22
C ALA A 510 -1.65 9.04 -11.38
N GLU A 511 -2.44 9.02 -10.30
CA GLU A 511 -3.89 8.74 -10.39
C GLU A 511 -4.64 9.82 -11.16
N VAL A 512 -4.27 11.09 -10.99
CA VAL A 512 -4.89 12.20 -11.75
C VAL A 512 -4.63 12.04 -13.25
N TYR A 513 -3.43 11.61 -13.64
CA TYR A 513 -3.11 11.28 -15.02
C TYR A 513 -3.98 10.11 -15.55
N LEU A 514 -4.15 9.06 -14.75
CA LEU A 514 -5.01 7.92 -15.13
C LEU A 514 -6.49 8.33 -15.22
N ILE A 515 -6.99 9.21 -14.36
CA ILE A 515 -8.34 9.77 -14.45
C ILE A 515 -8.51 10.53 -15.77
N ALA A 516 -7.53 11.36 -16.15
CA ALA A 516 -7.57 12.08 -17.44
C ALA A 516 -7.57 11.11 -18.62
N ALA A 517 -6.75 10.07 -18.57
CA ALA A 517 -6.68 9.04 -19.61
C ALA A 517 -8.01 8.29 -19.76
N GLU A 518 -8.57 7.79 -18.65
CA GLU A 518 -9.85 7.07 -18.64
C GLU A 518 -10.98 7.95 -19.16
N ALA A 519 -11.11 9.16 -18.63
CA ALA A 519 -12.14 10.09 -19.05
C ALA A 519 -12.00 10.47 -20.55
N SER A 520 -10.76 10.64 -21.04
CA SER A 520 -10.48 10.87 -22.47
C SER A 520 -10.98 9.72 -23.35
N VAL A 521 -10.69 8.47 -22.96
CA VAL A 521 -11.17 7.29 -23.69
C VAL A 521 -12.70 7.22 -23.70
N ARG A 522 -13.32 7.33 -22.54
CA ARG A 522 -14.78 7.24 -22.38
C ARG A 522 -15.53 8.37 -23.11
N LEU A 523 -14.92 9.55 -23.22
CA LEU A 523 -15.46 10.71 -23.96
C LEU A 523 -15.05 10.73 -25.44
N ASN A 524 -14.25 9.78 -25.91
CA ASN A 524 -13.72 9.72 -27.27
C ASN A 524 -12.93 10.99 -27.69
N LYS A 525 -12.15 11.59 -26.77
CA LYS A 525 -11.37 12.79 -27.05
C LYS A 525 -10.11 12.53 -27.89
N GLY A 526 -9.61 11.30 -27.94
CA GLY A 526 -8.47 10.89 -28.77
C GLY A 526 -7.10 11.32 -28.25
N ASP A 527 -7.00 11.80 -27.02
CA ASP A 527 -5.75 12.30 -26.43
C ASP A 527 -5.27 11.51 -25.19
N ALA A 528 -5.88 10.37 -24.90
CA ALA A 528 -5.57 9.54 -23.74
C ALA A 528 -4.07 9.18 -23.64
N ALA A 529 -3.41 8.94 -24.77
CA ALA A 529 -1.97 8.61 -24.80
C ALA A 529 -1.06 9.72 -24.27
N LYS A 530 -1.56 10.93 -24.07
CA LYS A 530 -0.79 12.02 -23.42
C LYS A 530 -0.65 11.83 -21.90
N TYR A 531 -1.50 10.98 -21.32
CA TYR A 531 -1.63 10.82 -19.88
C TYR A 531 -1.17 9.45 -19.35
N ILE A 532 -0.60 8.62 -20.23
CA ILE A 532 -0.12 7.27 -19.88
C ILE A 532 1.40 7.17 -19.94
#